data_53a6bd1d52575e0d5982f47f1bae4948
#
_entry.id   53a6bd1d52575e0d5982f47f1bae4948
#
_cell.length_a   1.000
_cell.length_b   1.000
_cell.length_c   1.000
_cell.angle_alpha   90.00
_cell.angle_beta   90.00
_cell.angle_gamma   90.00
#
_symmetry.space_group_name_H-M   'P 1'
#
loop_
_entity.id
_entity.type
_entity.pdbx_description
1 polymer ?
#
loop_
_entity_poly.entity_id
_entity_poly.type
_entity_poly.pdbx_seq_one_letter_code
_entity_poly.pdbx_strand_id
1 'polypeptide(L)'
;VVAYGGLIPVDLLSTPRHGWINLHFSLLPRWRGAAPIQRAIMAGDEEAGACVFQLVESLDAGPVYRSMMVPIGSTTTAGELLDELARTATPLVIDTLKDIEAGVEPTPQSVEGVTIAPQIHPGDVRIAVTSAAEEIDHLVRGASPAPGAWAELNDKRFKILRTRCLEAGDRVPSTVATAQPGQLVATRKQLFLGTG
;
A
#
# COMPACT_ATOMS: atom_id res chain seq x y z
N VAL A 1 18.24 0.55 -8.26
CA VAL A 1 17.93 1.12 -6.94
C VAL A 1 16.75 0.35 -6.36
N VAL A 2 16.72 0.11 -5.08
CA VAL A 2 15.58 -0.51 -4.37
C VAL A 2 15.45 0.19 -3.01
N ALA A 3 14.25 0.59 -2.66
CA ALA A 3 13.93 1.22 -1.36
C ALA A 3 14.85 2.41 -0.98
N TYR A 4 15.25 3.19 -1.95
CA TYR A 4 16.04 4.41 -1.73
C TYR A 4 15.09 5.59 -1.50
N GLY A 5 15.19 6.20 -0.33
CA GLY A 5 14.27 7.26 0.11
C GLY A 5 14.59 8.67 -0.42
N GLY A 6 15.50 8.82 -1.37
CA GLY A 6 15.89 10.10 -1.97
C GLY A 6 15.74 10.11 -3.49
N LEU A 7 15.73 11.31 -4.06
CA LEU A 7 15.81 11.47 -5.52
C LEU A 7 17.28 11.41 -5.97
N ILE A 8 17.52 10.76 -7.09
CA ILE A 8 18.84 10.81 -7.75
C ILE A 8 18.97 12.20 -8.39
N PRO A 9 20.06 12.93 -8.10
CA PRO A 9 20.33 14.22 -8.76
C PRO A 9 20.34 14.09 -10.29
N VAL A 10 19.79 15.08 -10.97
CA VAL A 10 19.57 15.04 -12.44
C VAL A 10 20.88 14.83 -13.20
N ASP A 11 21.96 15.44 -12.76
CA ASP A 11 23.31 15.30 -13.32
C ASP A 11 23.88 13.88 -13.18
N LEU A 12 23.37 13.07 -12.22
CA LEU A 12 23.77 11.69 -12.04
C LEU A 12 22.89 10.70 -12.81
N LEU A 13 21.73 11.09 -13.32
CA LEU A 13 20.82 10.18 -14.03
C LEU A 13 21.46 9.53 -15.27
N SER A 14 22.35 10.26 -15.97
CA SER A 14 23.06 9.78 -17.16
C SER A 14 24.42 9.12 -16.87
N THR A 15 24.85 9.04 -15.62
CA THR A 15 26.19 8.54 -15.26
C THR A 15 26.40 7.05 -15.56
N PRO A 16 25.46 6.13 -15.22
CA PRO A 16 25.63 4.73 -15.58
C PRO A 16 25.36 4.51 -17.09
N ARG A 17 26.14 3.60 -17.70
CA ARG A 17 26.05 3.26 -19.12
C ARG A 17 24.61 2.97 -19.59
N HIS A 18 23.83 2.29 -18.75
CA HIS A 18 22.45 1.87 -19.06
C HIS A 18 21.40 2.65 -18.25
N GLY A 19 21.79 3.81 -17.65
CA GLY A 19 20.93 4.58 -16.77
C GLY A 19 20.69 3.88 -15.43
N TRP A 20 19.66 4.33 -14.73
CA TRP A 20 19.26 3.79 -13.43
C TRP A 20 17.93 3.08 -13.57
N ILE A 21 17.77 1.96 -12.90
CA ILE A 21 16.47 1.30 -12.72
C ILE A 21 16.06 1.29 -11.26
N ASN A 22 14.75 1.28 -11.01
CA ASN A 22 14.18 1.13 -9.68
C ASN A 22 13.12 0.01 -9.69
N LEU A 23 13.08 -0.74 -8.58
CA LEU A 23 11.97 -1.65 -8.26
C LEU A 23 10.96 -0.87 -7.43
N HIS A 24 9.77 -0.67 -7.97
CA HIS A 24 8.67 0.07 -7.36
C HIS A 24 7.50 -0.87 -7.09
N PHE A 25 6.93 -0.81 -5.89
CA PHE A 25 5.88 -1.73 -5.48
C PHE A 25 4.48 -1.18 -5.80
N SER A 26 4.26 -0.89 -7.09
CA SER A 26 2.94 -0.65 -7.66
C SER A 26 2.88 -1.06 -9.12
N LEU A 27 1.66 -1.10 -9.66
CA LEU A 27 1.39 -1.19 -11.10
C LEU A 27 1.40 0.22 -11.69
N LEU A 28 2.58 0.73 -12.05
CA LEU A 28 2.72 2.06 -12.66
C LEU A 28 1.87 2.19 -13.94
N PRO A 29 1.22 3.34 -14.16
CA PRO A 29 1.44 4.66 -13.58
C PRO A 29 0.70 4.92 -12.25
N ARG A 30 -0.02 3.93 -11.72
CA ARG A 30 -0.74 4.07 -10.46
C ARG A 30 0.23 4.03 -9.28
N TRP A 31 -0.01 4.89 -8.29
CA TRP A 31 0.74 4.95 -7.02
C TRP A 31 2.24 5.28 -7.17
N ARG A 32 2.58 6.30 -7.96
CA ARG A 32 3.93 6.88 -7.94
C ARG A 32 4.22 7.51 -6.58
N GLY A 33 5.40 7.30 -6.01
CA GLY A 33 5.82 7.93 -4.76
C GLY A 33 6.17 6.95 -3.63
N ALA A 34 6.14 7.45 -2.38
CA ALA A 34 6.82 6.82 -1.24
C ALA A 34 6.06 5.65 -0.58
N ALA A 35 4.72 5.58 -0.71
CA ALA A 35 3.90 4.62 0.03
C ALA A 35 2.88 3.87 -0.86
N PRO A 36 3.31 3.27 -1.98
CA PRO A 36 2.40 2.69 -2.97
C PRO A 36 1.55 1.55 -2.40
N ILE A 37 2.13 0.61 -1.67
CA ILE A 37 1.43 -0.55 -1.08
C ILE A 37 0.37 -0.10 -0.09
N GLN A 38 0.74 0.81 0.81
CA GLN A 38 -0.16 1.33 1.83
C GLN A 38 -1.35 2.05 1.19
N ARG A 39 -1.08 2.91 0.21
CA ARG A 39 -2.12 3.69 -0.49
C ARG A 39 -3.04 2.82 -1.33
N ALA A 40 -2.54 1.76 -1.96
CA ALA A 40 -3.37 0.80 -2.69
C ALA A 40 -4.38 0.11 -1.75
N ILE A 41 -3.92 -0.42 -0.60
CA ILE A 41 -4.81 -1.05 0.38
C ILE A 41 -5.81 -0.05 0.97
N MET A 42 -5.36 1.16 1.33
CA MET A 42 -6.24 2.21 1.86
C MET A 42 -7.31 2.67 0.87
N ALA A 43 -7.01 2.59 -0.43
CA ALA A 43 -7.97 2.92 -1.48
C ALA A 43 -8.94 1.76 -1.81
N GLY A 44 -8.74 0.58 -1.21
CA GLY A 44 -9.55 -0.59 -1.48
C GLY A 44 -9.23 -1.26 -2.82
N ASP A 45 -8.01 -1.08 -3.34
CA ASP A 45 -7.59 -1.79 -4.55
C ASP A 45 -7.61 -3.30 -4.32
N GLU A 46 -8.09 -4.06 -5.30
CA GLU A 46 -8.13 -5.53 -5.26
C GLU A 46 -6.81 -6.17 -5.72
N GLU A 47 -5.97 -5.37 -6.40
CA GLU A 47 -4.71 -5.80 -6.98
C GLU A 47 -3.59 -4.82 -6.64
N ALA A 48 -2.40 -5.37 -6.45
CA ALA A 48 -1.15 -4.63 -6.34
C ALA A 48 -0.10 -5.26 -7.26
N GLY A 49 1.11 -4.76 -7.21
CA GLY A 49 2.18 -5.36 -7.99
C GLY A 49 3.52 -4.68 -7.78
N ALA A 50 4.44 -5.04 -8.64
CA ALA A 50 5.75 -4.43 -8.71
C ALA A 50 6.14 -4.15 -10.16
N CYS A 51 6.82 -3.04 -10.38
CA CYS A 51 7.40 -2.68 -11.68
C CYS A 51 8.90 -2.43 -11.54
N VAL A 52 9.67 -2.88 -12.52
CA VAL A 52 11.04 -2.40 -12.73
C VAL A 52 11.00 -1.40 -13.87
N PHE A 53 11.42 -0.18 -13.58
CA PHE A 53 11.35 0.93 -14.52
C PHE A 53 12.65 1.74 -14.52
N GLN A 54 12.89 2.48 -15.60
CA GLN A 54 14.04 3.39 -15.71
C GLN A 54 13.76 4.69 -14.97
N LEU A 55 14.74 5.16 -14.19
CA LEU A 55 14.62 6.46 -13.52
C LEU A 55 14.75 7.61 -14.52
N VAL A 56 13.90 8.59 -14.34
CA VAL A 56 13.91 9.88 -15.03
C VAL A 56 13.77 11.00 -14.00
N GLU A 57 13.87 12.26 -14.41
CA GLU A 57 13.76 13.41 -13.51
C GLU A 57 12.39 13.45 -12.76
N SER A 58 11.31 13.09 -13.47
CA SER A 58 9.97 13.08 -12.88
C SER A 58 9.77 11.86 -12.01
N LEU A 59 9.18 12.08 -10.82
CA LEU A 59 8.96 11.04 -9.80
C LEU A 59 8.24 9.80 -10.38
N ASP A 60 8.93 8.67 -10.36
CA ASP A 60 8.46 7.34 -10.77
C ASP A 60 7.73 7.32 -12.13
N ALA A 61 8.11 8.25 -13.05
CA ALA A 61 7.44 8.44 -14.33
C ALA A 61 8.16 7.80 -15.52
N GLY A 62 9.31 7.20 -15.30
CA GLY A 62 10.12 6.60 -16.37
C GLY A 62 9.49 5.36 -16.99
N PRO A 63 9.97 4.95 -18.18
CA PRO A 63 9.43 3.81 -18.89
C PRO A 63 9.68 2.49 -18.12
N VAL A 64 8.74 1.55 -18.25
CA VAL A 64 8.70 0.28 -17.53
C VAL A 64 9.29 -0.83 -18.37
N TYR A 65 10.24 -1.58 -17.80
CA TYR A 65 10.78 -2.80 -18.42
C TYR A 65 9.87 -4.00 -18.18
N ARG A 66 9.52 -4.24 -16.92
CA ARG A 66 8.71 -5.39 -16.52
C ARG A 66 7.78 -5.04 -15.37
N SER A 67 6.67 -5.75 -15.32
CA SER A 67 5.73 -5.66 -14.19
C SER A 67 5.22 -7.05 -13.79
N MET A 68 4.78 -7.16 -12.55
CA MET A 68 4.05 -8.31 -12.04
C MET A 68 2.89 -7.83 -11.18
N MET A 69 1.83 -8.61 -11.16
CA MET A 69 0.61 -8.36 -10.40
C MET A 69 0.42 -9.44 -9.34
N VAL A 70 -0.13 -9.05 -8.21
CA VAL A 70 -0.58 -9.95 -7.14
C VAL A 70 -1.94 -9.48 -6.62
N PRO A 71 -2.84 -10.38 -6.22
CA PRO A 71 -4.11 -9.99 -5.60
C PRO A 71 -3.87 -9.47 -4.17
N ILE A 72 -4.71 -8.52 -3.75
CA ILE A 72 -4.76 -8.06 -2.35
C ILE A 72 -5.89 -8.83 -1.65
N GLY A 73 -5.54 -9.73 -0.74
CA GLY A 73 -6.52 -10.46 0.04
C GLY A 73 -7.31 -9.57 0.99
N SER A 74 -8.54 -9.95 1.32
CA SER A 74 -9.45 -9.19 2.19
C SER A 74 -8.90 -8.91 3.60
N THR A 75 -7.89 -9.63 4.05
CA THR A 75 -7.24 -9.47 5.35
C THR A 75 -5.77 -9.07 5.26
N THR A 76 -5.24 -8.94 4.06
CA THR A 76 -3.82 -8.64 3.80
C THR A 76 -3.47 -7.24 4.31
N THR A 77 -2.42 -7.15 5.11
CA THR A 77 -1.87 -5.87 5.59
C THR A 77 -0.74 -5.38 4.67
N ALA A 78 -0.41 -4.10 4.77
CA ALA A 78 0.68 -3.52 3.98
C ALA A 78 2.05 -4.18 4.27
N GLY A 79 2.30 -4.58 5.51
CA GLY A 79 3.51 -5.31 5.86
C GLY A 79 3.59 -6.69 5.21
N GLU A 80 2.49 -7.45 5.25
CA GLU A 80 2.42 -8.78 4.62
C GLU A 80 2.58 -8.70 3.09
N LEU A 81 1.93 -7.72 2.46
CA LEU A 81 2.04 -7.51 1.02
C LEU A 81 3.45 -7.05 0.61
N LEU A 82 4.10 -6.20 1.43
CA LEU A 82 5.49 -5.80 1.21
C LEU A 82 6.43 -7.00 1.27
N ASP A 83 6.28 -7.85 2.28
CA ASP A 83 7.09 -9.07 2.44
C ASP A 83 6.89 -10.05 1.28
N GLU A 84 5.67 -10.18 0.77
CA GLU A 84 5.36 -10.99 -0.40
C GLU A 84 6.03 -10.43 -1.66
N LEU A 85 5.80 -9.16 -1.97
CA LEU A 85 6.36 -8.50 -3.15
C LEU A 85 7.89 -8.45 -3.12
N ALA A 86 8.50 -8.21 -1.96
CA ALA A 86 9.96 -8.21 -1.82
C ALA A 86 10.59 -9.57 -2.20
N ARG A 87 9.90 -10.67 -1.93
CA ARG A 87 10.35 -12.01 -2.30
C ARG A 87 10.05 -12.34 -3.75
N THR A 88 8.83 -12.06 -4.20
CA THR A 88 8.34 -12.48 -5.51
C THR A 88 8.85 -11.60 -6.65
N ALA A 89 9.22 -10.34 -6.39
CA ALA A 89 9.74 -9.43 -7.41
C ALA A 89 11.25 -9.57 -7.67
N THR A 90 11.97 -10.37 -6.89
CA THR A 90 13.42 -10.59 -7.13
C THR A 90 13.72 -11.14 -8.53
N PRO A 91 13.03 -12.17 -9.05
CA PRO A 91 13.23 -12.63 -10.43
C PRO A 91 12.96 -11.54 -11.48
N LEU A 92 11.97 -10.66 -11.22
CA LEU A 92 11.63 -9.55 -12.13
C LEU A 92 12.84 -8.62 -12.36
N VAL A 93 13.58 -8.31 -11.28
CA VAL A 93 14.80 -7.48 -11.37
C VAL A 93 15.90 -8.20 -12.16
N ILE A 94 16.12 -9.50 -11.87
CA ILE A 94 17.15 -10.30 -12.56
C ILE A 94 16.87 -10.38 -14.05
N ASP A 95 15.61 -10.62 -14.42
CA ASP A 95 15.22 -10.72 -15.83
C ASP A 95 15.27 -9.37 -16.53
N THR A 96 14.95 -8.27 -15.83
CA THR A 96 15.14 -6.91 -16.36
C THR A 96 16.62 -6.62 -16.66
N LEU A 97 17.56 -7.06 -15.82
CA LEU A 97 18.98 -6.88 -16.11
C LEU A 97 19.42 -7.61 -17.38
N LYS A 98 18.91 -8.82 -17.62
CA LYS A 98 19.15 -9.57 -18.89
C LYS A 98 18.54 -8.85 -20.09
N ASP A 99 17.34 -8.29 -19.96
CA ASP A 99 16.69 -7.50 -21.01
C ASP A 99 17.55 -6.30 -21.40
N ILE A 100 18.07 -5.57 -20.40
CA ILE A 100 18.95 -4.42 -20.61
C ILE A 100 20.23 -4.83 -21.35
N GLU A 101 20.86 -5.93 -20.94
CA GLU A 101 22.05 -6.48 -21.62
C GLU A 101 21.75 -6.88 -23.06
N ALA A 102 20.54 -7.40 -23.33
CA ALA A 102 20.07 -7.76 -24.66
C ALA A 102 19.61 -6.56 -25.52
N GLY A 103 19.60 -5.33 -24.95
CA GLY A 103 19.19 -4.12 -25.65
C GLY A 103 17.67 -3.98 -25.79
N VAL A 104 16.89 -4.61 -24.91
CA VAL A 104 15.43 -4.45 -24.88
C VAL A 104 15.08 -3.07 -24.35
N GLU A 105 14.27 -2.33 -25.10
CA GLU A 105 13.81 -1.01 -24.72
C GLU A 105 12.58 -1.08 -23.79
N PRO A 106 12.54 -0.26 -22.74
CA PRO A 106 11.38 -0.21 -21.85
C PRO A 106 10.20 0.53 -22.49
N THR A 107 8.99 0.21 -22.05
CA THR A 107 7.75 0.80 -22.57
C THR A 107 7.37 2.05 -21.80
N PRO A 108 7.07 3.19 -22.44
CA PRO A 108 6.56 4.38 -21.78
C PRO A 108 5.29 4.09 -20.95
N GLN A 109 5.18 4.73 -19.79
CA GLN A 109 3.96 4.64 -18.99
C GLN A 109 2.79 5.35 -19.69
N SER A 110 1.55 4.86 -19.44
CA SER A 110 0.35 5.59 -19.81
C SER A 110 0.30 6.97 -19.14
N VAL A 111 -0.29 7.93 -19.83
CA VAL A 111 -0.64 9.24 -19.25
C VAL A 111 -1.96 9.17 -18.47
N GLU A 112 -2.76 8.14 -18.70
CA GLU A 112 -4.01 7.88 -17.98
C GLU A 112 -3.76 7.00 -16.75
N GLY A 113 -4.56 7.20 -15.69
CA GLY A 113 -4.48 6.39 -14.48
C GLY A 113 -3.33 6.76 -13.53
N VAL A 114 -2.64 7.87 -13.78
CA VAL A 114 -1.58 8.35 -12.87
C VAL A 114 -2.18 8.73 -11.53
N THR A 115 -1.67 8.12 -10.46
CA THR A 115 -2.00 8.50 -9.08
C THR A 115 -0.72 8.62 -8.25
N ILE A 116 -0.80 9.38 -7.16
CA ILE A 116 0.35 9.64 -6.28
C ILE A 116 0.15 8.94 -4.96
N ALA A 117 1.23 8.37 -4.44
CA ALA A 117 1.30 7.70 -3.14
C ALA A 117 2.23 8.47 -2.19
N PRO A 118 1.77 9.59 -1.60
CA PRO A 118 2.59 10.34 -0.66
C PRO A 118 2.89 9.51 0.58
N GLN A 119 4.02 9.83 1.23
CA GLN A 119 4.40 9.24 2.50
C GLN A 119 3.25 9.33 3.52
N ILE A 120 3.12 8.31 4.36
CA ILE A 120 2.08 8.25 5.39
C ILE A 120 2.65 8.73 6.71
N HIS A 121 1.97 9.72 7.29
CA HIS A 121 2.30 10.26 8.60
C HIS A 121 1.31 9.75 9.66
N PRO A 122 1.69 9.74 10.95
CA PRO A 122 0.81 9.28 12.01
C PRO A 122 -0.55 9.99 12.06
N GLY A 123 -0.64 11.26 11.62
CA GLY A 123 -1.89 12.01 11.53
C GLY A 123 -2.85 11.48 10.48
N ASP A 124 -2.33 10.95 9.38
CA ASP A 124 -3.12 10.44 8.24
C ASP A 124 -3.89 9.15 8.59
N VAL A 125 -3.48 8.48 9.65
CA VAL A 125 -4.02 7.16 10.03
C VAL A 125 -4.78 7.17 11.36
N ARG A 126 -5.30 8.34 11.73
CA ARG A 126 -6.28 8.45 12.81
C ARG A 126 -7.62 7.91 12.34
N ILE A 127 -8.18 6.96 13.06
CA ILE A 127 -9.47 6.35 12.75
C ILE A 127 -10.59 7.35 13.04
N ALA A 128 -11.39 7.66 12.02
CA ALA A 128 -12.65 8.38 12.17
C ALA A 128 -13.76 7.33 12.36
N VAL A 129 -14.25 7.17 13.57
CA VAL A 129 -15.25 6.14 13.91
C VAL A 129 -16.60 6.33 13.21
N THR A 130 -16.81 7.49 12.59
CA THR A 130 -17.98 7.81 11.76
C THR A 130 -17.84 7.39 10.30
N SER A 131 -16.68 6.92 9.88
CA SER A 131 -16.47 6.33 8.56
C SER A 131 -17.10 4.94 8.47
N ALA A 132 -17.33 4.48 7.25
CA ALA A 132 -17.81 3.13 6.99
C ALA A 132 -16.82 2.07 7.49
N ALA A 133 -17.32 0.90 7.90
CA ALA A 133 -16.50 -0.17 8.44
C ALA A 133 -15.39 -0.60 7.47
N GLU A 134 -15.70 -0.65 6.18
CA GLU A 134 -14.73 -1.01 5.13
C GLU A 134 -13.62 0.02 5.00
N GLU A 135 -13.92 1.32 5.07
CA GLU A 135 -12.92 2.39 5.04
C GLU A 135 -11.96 2.30 6.24
N ILE A 136 -12.52 2.00 7.42
CA ILE A 136 -11.71 1.80 8.64
C ILE A 136 -10.83 0.55 8.50
N ASP A 137 -11.35 -0.54 7.98
CA ASP A 137 -10.58 -1.77 7.74
C ASP A 137 -9.45 -1.53 6.74
N HIS A 138 -9.73 -0.89 5.62
CA HIS A 138 -8.72 -0.52 4.63
C HIS A 138 -7.63 0.37 5.24
N LEU A 139 -8.00 1.37 6.04
CA LEU A 139 -7.05 2.24 6.75
C LEU A 139 -6.17 1.43 7.71
N VAL A 140 -6.76 0.54 8.51
CA VAL A 140 -6.03 -0.29 9.48
C VAL A 140 -5.06 -1.22 8.76
N ARG A 141 -5.51 -1.93 7.72
CA ARG A 141 -4.66 -2.85 6.95
C ARG A 141 -3.54 -2.11 6.21
N GLY A 142 -3.86 -1.00 5.56
CA GLY A 142 -2.88 -0.19 4.83
C GLY A 142 -1.85 0.48 5.74
N ALA A 143 -2.21 0.81 7.00
CA ALA A 143 -1.29 1.39 7.97
C ALA A 143 -0.49 0.34 8.77
N SER A 144 -0.81 -0.95 8.66
CA SER A 144 -0.22 -1.99 9.50
C SER A 144 1.01 -2.65 8.86
N PRO A 145 2.10 -2.88 9.62
CA PRO A 145 2.27 -2.61 11.05
C PRO A 145 2.72 -1.18 11.38
N ALA A 146 3.15 -0.40 10.38
CA ALA A 146 3.69 0.94 10.55
C ALA A 146 3.10 1.95 9.54
N PRO A 147 2.70 3.16 10.01
CA PRO A 147 2.82 3.66 11.38
C PRO A 147 1.81 3.06 12.37
N GLY A 148 0.82 2.31 11.90
CA GLY A 148 -0.29 1.72 12.63
C GLY A 148 -1.44 2.70 12.81
N ALA A 149 -2.63 2.32 12.33
CA ALA A 149 -3.85 3.10 12.53
C ALA A 149 -4.16 3.21 14.03
N TRP A 150 -4.77 4.31 14.44
CA TRP A 150 -5.00 4.58 15.85
C TRP A 150 -6.30 5.34 16.12
N ALA A 151 -6.82 5.14 17.31
CA ALA A 151 -7.93 5.87 17.87
C ALA A 151 -7.61 6.29 19.31
N GLU A 152 -8.45 7.15 19.86
CA GLU A 152 -8.38 7.58 21.28
C GLU A 152 -9.56 7.03 22.06
N LEU A 153 -9.28 6.54 23.26
CA LEU A 153 -10.26 6.13 24.24
C LEU A 153 -9.82 6.65 25.62
N ASN A 154 -10.66 7.45 26.28
CA ASN A 154 -10.36 8.06 27.58
C ASN A 154 -8.99 8.78 27.57
N ASP A 155 -8.76 9.63 26.59
CA ASP A 155 -7.54 10.43 26.38
C ASP A 155 -6.26 9.58 26.20
N LYS A 156 -6.42 8.29 25.91
CA LYS A 156 -5.30 7.40 25.62
C LYS A 156 -5.36 6.94 24.16
N ARG A 157 -4.20 7.01 23.51
CA ARG A 157 -4.03 6.55 22.13
C ARG A 157 -3.82 5.04 22.11
N PHE A 158 -4.59 4.35 21.25
CA PHE A 158 -4.46 2.92 20.96
C PHE A 158 -4.14 2.73 19.50
N LYS A 159 -3.16 1.88 19.19
CA LYS A 159 -2.93 1.37 17.85
C LYS A 159 -3.80 0.15 17.60
N ILE A 160 -4.41 0.11 16.42
CA ILE A 160 -5.22 -1.01 15.94
C ILE A 160 -4.48 -1.59 14.73
N LEU A 161 -4.06 -2.83 14.84
CA LEU A 161 -3.21 -3.47 13.83
C LEU A 161 -3.98 -4.42 12.91
N ARG A 162 -5.15 -4.89 13.36
CA ARG A 162 -6.04 -5.73 12.56
C ARG A 162 -7.48 -5.45 12.90
N THR A 163 -8.31 -5.47 11.87
CA THR A 163 -9.77 -5.42 11.95
C THR A 163 -10.34 -6.45 10.98
N ARG A 164 -11.62 -6.65 11.06
CA ARG A 164 -12.42 -7.39 10.09
C ARG A 164 -13.83 -6.79 10.10
N CYS A 165 -14.36 -6.50 8.95
CA CYS A 165 -15.77 -6.17 8.82
C CYS A 165 -16.65 -7.37 9.16
N LEU A 166 -17.81 -7.10 9.74
CA LEU A 166 -18.83 -8.12 9.95
C LEU A 166 -19.52 -8.45 8.64
N GLU A 167 -19.71 -9.73 8.38
CA GLU A 167 -20.38 -10.21 7.18
C GLU A 167 -21.81 -10.69 7.48
N ALA A 168 -22.62 -10.78 6.43
CA ALA A 168 -23.96 -11.36 6.55
C ALA A 168 -23.85 -12.81 7.03
N GLY A 169 -24.44 -13.11 8.20
CA GLY A 169 -24.38 -14.42 8.84
C GLY A 169 -23.41 -14.52 10.01
N ASP A 170 -22.62 -13.51 10.28
CA ASP A 170 -21.82 -13.45 11.51
C ASP A 170 -22.74 -13.47 12.75
N ARG A 171 -22.43 -14.36 13.69
CA ARG A 171 -23.15 -14.41 14.97
C ARG A 171 -22.57 -13.39 15.92
N VAL A 172 -23.29 -12.31 16.12
CA VAL A 172 -22.89 -11.21 17.02
C VAL A 172 -23.91 -11.01 18.12
N PRO A 173 -23.53 -10.51 19.31
CA PRO A 173 -24.48 -10.10 20.34
C PRO A 173 -25.44 -9.02 19.80
N SER A 174 -26.70 -9.03 20.28
CA SER A 174 -27.68 -8.02 19.86
C SER A 174 -27.23 -6.57 20.13
N THR A 175 -26.44 -6.37 21.16
CA THR A 175 -25.82 -5.07 21.49
C THR A 175 -24.84 -4.56 20.44
N VAL A 176 -24.26 -5.44 19.62
CA VAL A 176 -23.38 -5.06 18.50
C VAL A 176 -24.21 -4.53 17.34
N ALA A 177 -25.35 -5.16 17.04
CA ALA A 177 -26.23 -4.74 15.96
C ALA A 177 -26.84 -3.30 16.16
N THR A 178 -26.84 -2.80 17.39
CA THR A 178 -27.35 -1.47 17.74
C THR A 178 -26.25 -0.50 18.18
N ALA A 179 -24.96 -0.89 18.04
CA ALA A 179 -23.86 -0.07 18.45
C ALA A 179 -23.79 1.22 17.62
N GLN A 180 -23.67 2.35 18.29
CA GLN A 180 -23.50 3.64 17.65
C GLN A 180 -22.03 3.84 17.21
N PRO A 181 -21.76 4.72 16.21
CA PRO A 181 -20.39 5.06 15.84
C PRO A 181 -19.52 5.46 17.04
N GLY A 182 -18.35 4.81 17.18
CA GLY A 182 -17.43 5.00 18.32
C GLY A 182 -17.77 4.16 19.56
N GLN A 183 -18.90 3.49 19.59
CA GLN A 183 -19.24 2.60 20.70
C GLN A 183 -18.45 1.30 20.63
N LEU A 184 -17.80 0.95 21.72
CA LEU A 184 -17.11 -0.33 21.88
C LEU A 184 -18.03 -1.34 22.58
N VAL A 185 -18.17 -2.51 22.01
CA VAL A 185 -18.90 -3.64 22.60
C VAL A 185 -17.91 -4.79 22.78
N ALA A 186 -17.62 -5.13 24.04
CA ALA A 186 -16.70 -6.19 24.40
C ALA A 186 -17.45 -7.48 24.74
N THR A 187 -16.94 -8.59 24.26
CA THR A 187 -17.31 -9.94 24.68
C THR A 187 -16.11 -10.62 25.35
N ARG A 188 -16.28 -11.85 25.82
CA ARG A 188 -15.17 -12.60 26.41
C ARG A 188 -13.99 -12.83 25.41
N LYS A 189 -14.25 -12.82 24.10
CA LYS A 189 -13.27 -13.19 23.08
C LYS A 189 -13.06 -12.14 22.00
N GLN A 190 -13.92 -11.13 21.89
CA GLN A 190 -13.94 -10.19 20.77
C GLN A 190 -14.26 -8.79 21.27
N LEU A 191 -13.71 -7.79 20.56
CA LEU A 191 -14.04 -6.39 20.72
C LEU A 191 -14.62 -5.90 19.40
N PHE A 192 -15.79 -5.27 19.47
CA PHE A 192 -16.49 -4.69 18.34
C PHE A 192 -16.48 -3.18 18.43
N LEU A 193 -16.37 -2.52 17.30
CA LEU A 193 -16.49 -1.07 17.18
C LEU A 193 -17.70 -0.76 16.30
N GLY A 194 -18.63 0.06 16.80
CA GLY A 194 -19.66 0.66 15.98
C GLY A 194 -19.04 1.69 15.03
N THR A 195 -19.46 1.67 13.77
CA THR A 195 -18.98 2.55 12.69
C THR A 195 -20.13 3.30 12.05
N GLY A 196 -19.85 4.27 11.16
CA GLY A 196 -20.85 5.00 10.40
C GLY A 196 -21.53 4.19 9.31
#